data_d18b49f56fcbeaac7e0f2fa31714f3c6
#
_entry.id   d18b49f56fcbeaac7e0f2fa31714f3c6
#
_cell.length_a   1.000
_cell.length_b   1.000
_cell.length_c   1.000
_cell.angle_alpha   90.00
_cell.angle_beta   90.00
_cell.angle_gamma   90.00
#
_symmetry.space_group_name_H-M   'P 1'
#
loop_
_entity.id
_entity.type
_entity.pdbx_description
1 polymer ?
#
loop_
_entity_poly.entity_id
_entity_poly.type
_entity_poly.pdbx_seq_one_letter_code
_entity_poly.pdbx_strand_id
1 'polypeptide(L)'
;GQKDKNNGVLLLVALEDRAMRIEVGYGLEGILPDGKTGRIRDEFIIPYFQQGQYAEGIKQGYLALAGETAKEYGVELSLDEPIPYLNYPGESEGIPVLGIIVFLAIISSLFYVDYRFWHGSLLTTIFYILGGGRNGGRGGGGYGGGGFGGGGFGGGGFGGGGYGGGSSGGGGSSGRW
;
A
#
# COMPACT_ATOMS: atom_id res chain seq x y z
N GLY A 1 17.48 -8.32 -12.50
CA GLY A 1 17.63 -6.88 -12.38
C GLY A 1 19.05 -6.41 -12.69
N GLN A 2 19.21 -5.14 -12.94
CA GLN A 2 20.54 -4.54 -13.13
C GLN A 2 21.19 -4.30 -11.77
N LYS A 3 22.44 -4.69 -11.60
CA LYS A 3 23.17 -4.64 -10.33
C LYS A 3 23.17 -3.25 -9.69
N ASP A 4 23.34 -2.21 -10.50
CA ASP A 4 23.42 -0.82 -10.01
C ASP A 4 22.06 -0.15 -9.77
N LYS A 5 20.98 -0.72 -10.32
CA LYS A 5 19.62 -0.19 -10.19
C LYS A 5 18.77 -0.93 -9.16
N ASN A 6 19.21 -2.10 -8.69
CA ASN A 6 18.46 -2.94 -7.78
C ASN A 6 16.99 -3.16 -8.20
N ASN A 7 16.75 -3.23 -9.53
CA ASN A 7 15.42 -3.29 -10.13
C ASN A 7 14.98 -4.72 -10.48
N GLY A 8 15.28 -5.67 -9.63
CA GLY A 8 14.87 -7.06 -9.76
C GLY A 8 13.63 -7.38 -8.94
N VAL A 9 12.84 -8.33 -9.42
CA VAL A 9 11.77 -8.98 -8.65
C VAL A 9 12.01 -10.48 -8.71
N LEU A 10 11.91 -11.16 -7.56
CA LEU A 10 12.01 -12.60 -7.45
C LEU A 10 10.69 -13.16 -6.94
N LEU A 11 10.11 -14.10 -7.68
CA LEU A 11 9.00 -14.93 -7.21
C LEU A 11 9.56 -16.30 -6.82
N LEU A 12 9.56 -16.59 -5.53
CA LEU A 12 9.99 -17.88 -4.96
C LEU A 12 8.77 -18.69 -4.56
N VAL A 13 8.75 -19.96 -4.96
CA VAL A 13 7.65 -20.89 -4.63
C VAL A 13 8.25 -22.20 -4.09
N ALA A 14 7.88 -22.55 -2.86
CA ALA A 14 8.24 -23.80 -2.20
C ALA A 14 7.00 -24.69 -2.11
N LEU A 15 6.86 -25.61 -3.07
CA LEU A 15 5.64 -26.43 -3.22
C LEU A 15 5.42 -27.37 -2.03
N GLU A 16 6.45 -27.98 -1.50
CA GLU A 16 6.37 -28.90 -0.36
C GLU A 16 5.92 -28.18 0.92
N ASP A 17 6.41 -26.95 1.12
CA ASP A 17 6.07 -26.12 2.28
C ASP A 17 4.76 -25.34 2.10
N ARG A 18 4.16 -25.41 0.91
CA ARG A 18 3.03 -24.57 0.51
C ARG A 18 3.26 -23.10 0.84
N ALA A 19 4.43 -22.60 0.55
CA ALA A 19 4.86 -21.25 0.87
C ALA A 19 5.40 -20.55 -0.37
N MET A 20 5.19 -19.25 -0.43
CA MET A 20 5.73 -18.42 -1.49
C MET A 20 6.19 -17.06 -0.95
N ARG A 21 7.09 -16.44 -1.70
CA ARG A 21 7.56 -15.09 -1.44
C ARG A 21 7.77 -14.34 -2.74
N ILE A 22 7.34 -13.09 -2.74
CA ILE A 22 7.72 -12.09 -3.72
C ILE A 22 8.74 -11.20 -3.03
N GLU A 23 9.95 -11.12 -3.57
CA GLU A 23 11.01 -10.24 -3.09
C GLU A 23 11.23 -9.14 -4.10
N VAL A 24 11.28 -7.90 -3.64
CA VAL A 24 11.40 -6.71 -4.48
C VAL A 24 12.73 -6.01 -4.19
N GLY A 25 13.47 -5.70 -5.25
CA GLY A 25 14.69 -4.91 -5.13
C GLY A 25 14.40 -3.45 -4.83
N TYR A 26 15.29 -2.78 -4.11
CA TYR A 26 15.15 -1.38 -3.67
C TYR A 26 14.69 -0.41 -4.77
N GLY A 27 15.18 -0.61 -6.00
CA GLY A 27 14.81 0.25 -7.13
C GLY A 27 13.36 0.13 -7.59
N LEU A 28 12.62 -0.87 -7.07
CA LEU A 28 11.21 -1.11 -7.41
C LEU A 28 10.26 -1.01 -6.21
N GLU A 29 10.76 -0.76 -5.00
CA GLU A 29 9.91 -0.69 -3.80
C GLU A 29 8.86 0.42 -3.88
N GLY A 30 9.17 1.53 -4.56
CA GLY A 30 8.20 2.61 -4.81
C GLY A 30 7.05 2.20 -5.73
N ILE A 31 7.29 1.24 -6.63
CA ILE A 31 6.34 0.76 -7.65
C ILE A 31 5.59 -0.47 -7.14
N LEU A 32 6.32 -1.36 -6.47
CA LEU A 32 5.84 -2.62 -5.92
C LEU A 32 6.02 -2.64 -4.38
N PRO A 33 5.36 -1.77 -3.63
CA PRO A 33 5.39 -1.81 -2.18
C PRO A 33 4.75 -3.10 -1.66
N ASP A 34 5.00 -3.45 -0.39
CA ASP A 34 4.54 -4.69 0.26
C ASP A 34 3.03 -4.90 0.12
N GLY A 35 2.24 -3.84 0.25
CA GLY A 35 0.79 -3.92 0.08
C GLY A 35 0.37 -4.32 -1.34
N LYS A 36 1.07 -3.82 -2.37
CA LYS A 36 0.79 -4.16 -3.77
C LYS A 36 1.20 -5.60 -4.07
N THR A 37 2.39 -6.01 -3.67
CA THR A 37 2.86 -7.39 -3.85
C THR A 37 2.00 -8.39 -3.06
N GLY A 38 1.53 -8.00 -1.88
CA GLY A 38 0.56 -8.78 -1.10
C GLY A 38 -0.74 -9.03 -1.86
N ARG A 39 -1.29 -8.01 -2.50
CA ARG A 39 -2.49 -8.13 -3.32
C ARG A 39 -2.26 -8.97 -4.57
N ILE A 40 -1.14 -8.77 -5.27
CA ILE A 40 -0.78 -9.61 -6.42
C ILE A 40 -0.74 -11.09 -6.01
N ARG A 41 -0.13 -11.40 -4.87
CA ARG A 41 -0.10 -12.74 -4.30
C ARG A 41 -1.51 -13.27 -4.06
N ASP A 42 -2.35 -12.51 -3.37
CA ASP A 42 -3.65 -12.98 -2.89
C ASP A 42 -4.71 -13.05 -3.99
N GLU A 43 -4.63 -12.15 -4.99
CA GLU A 43 -5.61 -12.09 -6.07
C GLU A 43 -5.22 -12.96 -7.29
N PHE A 44 -3.91 -13.06 -7.61
CA PHE A 44 -3.47 -13.69 -8.86
C PHE A 44 -2.64 -14.97 -8.69
N ILE A 45 -2.19 -15.31 -7.48
CA ILE A 45 -1.36 -16.50 -7.28
C ILE A 45 -2.04 -17.52 -6.38
N ILE A 46 -2.38 -17.12 -5.14
CA ILE A 46 -2.91 -18.03 -4.12
C ILE A 46 -4.17 -18.78 -4.57
N PRO A 47 -5.18 -18.18 -5.25
CA PRO A 47 -6.39 -18.88 -5.66
C PRO A 47 -6.12 -20.05 -6.61
N TYR A 48 -5.12 -19.92 -7.50
CA TYR A 48 -4.70 -21.01 -8.40
C TYR A 48 -3.92 -22.09 -7.65
N PHE A 49 -3.04 -21.69 -6.73
CA PHE A 49 -2.26 -22.64 -5.93
C PHE A 49 -3.14 -23.51 -5.03
N GLN A 50 -4.20 -22.95 -4.47
CA GLN A 50 -5.20 -23.69 -3.69
C GLN A 50 -5.92 -24.76 -4.52
N GLN A 51 -6.04 -24.54 -5.83
CA GLN A 51 -6.63 -25.49 -6.78
C GLN A 51 -5.60 -26.44 -7.41
N GLY A 52 -4.32 -26.36 -6.99
CA GLY A 52 -3.22 -27.15 -7.57
C GLY A 52 -2.77 -26.68 -8.97
N GLN A 53 -3.27 -25.54 -9.44
CA GLN A 53 -2.93 -24.97 -10.76
C GLN A 53 -1.68 -24.09 -10.67
N TYR A 54 -0.57 -24.68 -10.26
CA TYR A 54 0.67 -23.94 -9.95
C TYR A 54 1.22 -23.16 -11.15
N ALA A 55 1.23 -23.76 -12.33
CA ALA A 55 1.73 -23.13 -13.55
C ALA A 55 0.93 -21.85 -13.88
N GLU A 56 -0.39 -21.92 -13.78
CA GLU A 56 -1.25 -20.79 -14.06
C GLU A 56 -1.07 -19.69 -13.00
N GLY A 57 -1.01 -20.03 -11.72
CA GLY A 57 -0.76 -19.05 -10.64
C GLY A 57 0.58 -18.35 -10.79
N ILE A 58 1.65 -19.06 -11.15
CA ILE A 58 2.97 -18.45 -11.43
C ILE A 58 2.88 -17.50 -12.63
N LYS A 59 2.20 -17.91 -13.68
CA LYS A 59 2.02 -17.12 -14.90
C LYS A 59 1.23 -15.83 -14.61
N GLN A 60 0.09 -15.92 -13.93
CA GLN A 60 -0.74 -14.76 -13.59
C GLN A 60 0.02 -13.80 -12.66
N GLY A 61 0.73 -14.32 -11.67
CA GLY A 61 1.59 -13.51 -10.80
C GLY A 61 2.71 -12.81 -11.57
N TYR A 62 3.37 -13.52 -12.50
CA TYR A 62 4.39 -12.93 -13.36
C TYR A 62 3.84 -11.80 -14.23
N LEU A 63 2.69 -12.03 -14.88
CA LEU A 63 2.05 -11.03 -15.74
C LEU A 63 1.66 -9.78 -14.95
N ALA A 64 1.11 -9.94 -13.73
CA ALA A 64 0.75 -8.84 -12.86
C ALA A 64 1.98 -8.03 -12.43
N LEU A 65 3.05 -8.70 -11.98
CA LEU A 65 4.30 -8.03 -11.58
C LEU A 65 4.98 -7.33 -12.77
N ALA A 66 5.00 -7.97 -13.94
CA ALA A 66 5.57 -7.41 -15.16
C ALA A 66 4.76 -6.20 -15.64
N GLY A 67 3.42 -6.28 -15.60
CA GLY A 67 2.53 -5.20 -15.98
C GLY A 67 2.69 -3.95 -15.13
N GLU A 68 2.73 -4.10 -13.81
CA GLU A 68 2.96 -2.98 -12.88
C GLU A 68 4.35 -2.35 -13.09
N THR A 69 5.37 -3.17 -13.32
CA THR A 69 6.72 -2.68 -13.59
C THR A 69 6.80 -1.95 -14.92
N ALA A 70 6.20 -2.49 -15.97
CA ALA A 70 6.21 -1.90 -17.31
C ALA A 70 5.48 -0.54 -17.35
N LYS A 71 4.34 -0.45 -16.64
CA LYS A 71 3.57 0.79 -16.51
C LYS A 71 4.43 1.93 -15.97
N GLU A 72 5.25 1.66 -14.96
CA GLU A 72 6.15 2.66 -14.37
C GLU A 72 7.26 3.11 -15.33
N TYR A 73 7.82 2.16 -16.07
CA TYR A 73 8.87 2.48 -17.05
C TYR A 73 8.31 3.03 -18.38
N GLY A 74 6.98 3.20 -18.49
CA GLY A 74 6.33 3.64 -19.74
C GLY A 74 6.56 2.70 -20.91
N VAL A 75 6.73 1.39 -20.63
CA VAL A 75 6.95 0.34 -21.63
C VAL A 75 5.66 -0.41 -21.87
N GLU A 76 5.21 -0.47 -23.13
CA GLU A 76 4.11 -1.34 -23.52
C GLU A 76 4.62 -2.77 -23.64
N LEU A 77 4.04 -3.67 -22.86
CA LEU A 77 4.29 -5.11 -22.99
C LEU A 77 3.37 -5.66 -24.08
N SER A 78 3.97 -6.12 -25.18
CA SER A 78 3.25 -6.88 -26.21
C SER A 78 3.24 -8.34 -25.79
N LEU A 79 2.19 -8.77 -25.10
CA LEU A 79 1.98 -10.14 -24.65
C LEU A 79 0.76 -10.72 -25.36
N ASP A 80 0.82 -12.03 -25.66
CA ASP A 80 -0.29 -12.75 -26.30
C ASP A 80 -1.50 -12.92 -25.38
N GLU A 81 -1.37 -12.55 -24.10
CA GLU A 81 -2.39 -12.69 -23.09
C GLU A 81 -2.67 -11.34 -22.37
N PRO A 82 -3.92 -11.15 -21.91
CA PRO A 82 -4.26 -9.93 -21.17
C PRO A 82 -3.51 -9.88 -19.85
N ILE A 83 -2.90 -8.73 -19.57
CA ILE A 83 -2.25 -8.47 -18.28
C ILE A 83 -3.34 -8.32 -17.22
N PRO A 84 -3.31 -9.12 -16.13
CA PRO A 84 -4.25 -8.93 -15.03
C PRO A 84 -3.97 -7.58 -14.34
N TYR A 85 -5.00 -6.78 -14.18
CA TYR A 85 -4.91 -5.49 -13.50
C TYR A 85 -5.41 -5.61 -12.06
N LEU A 86 -4.62 -5.07 -11.13
CA LEU A 86 -5.10 -4.85 -9.77
C LEU A 86 -6.17 -3.75 -9.81
N ASN A 87 -7.39 -4.09 -9.48
CA ASN A 87 -8.42 -3.10 -9.20
C ASN A 87 -8.12 -2.51 -7.82
N TYR A 88 -7.54 -1.31 -7.79
CA TYR A 88 -7.46 -0.55 -6.55
C TYR A 88 -8.82 0.05 -6.23
N PRO A 89 -9.55 -0.41 -5.19
CA PRO A 89 -10.65 0.37 -4.66
C PRO A 89 -10.01 1.58 -3.95
N GLY A 90 -9.77 2.64 -4.70
CA GLY A 90 -9.07 3.82 -4.18
C GLY A 90 -8.17 4.53 -5.19
N GLU A 91 -7.77 3.92 -6.31
CA GLU A 91 -7.50 4.67 -7.55
C GLU A 91 -8.85 5.01 -8.22
N SER A 92 -9.85 5.35 -7.40
CA SER A 92 -10.96 6.17 -7.87
C SER A 92 -10.31 7.44 -8.41
N GLU A 93 -10.59 7.75 -9.64
CA GLU A 93 -10.45 9.07 -10.22
C GLU A 93 -10.52 10.08 -9.08
N GLY A 94 -9.40 10.80 -8.84
CA GLY A 94 -9.26 11.68 -7.67
C GLY A 94 -10.54 12.48 -7.53
N ILE A 95 -10.99 12.74 -6.31
CA ILE A 95 -12.27 13.41 -6.03
C ILE A 95 -12.48 14.45 -7.12
N PRO A 96 -13.49 14.31 -7.99
CA PRO A 96 -13.59 15.15 -9.16
C PRO A 96 -13.53 16.60 -8.68
N VAL A 97 -12.69 17.41 -9.29
CA VAL A 97 -12.48 18.82 -8.92
C VAL A 97 -13.83 19.52 -8.70
N LEU A 98 -14.83 19.13 -9.50
CA LEU A 98 -16.22 19.55 -9.33
C LEU A 98 -16.80 19.18 -7.94
N GLY A 99 -16.48 17.98 -7.42
CA GLY A 99 -16.92 17.56 -6.07
C GLY A 99 -16.32 18.44 -4.97
N ILE A 100 -15.05 18.79 -5.10
CA ILE A 100 -14.38 19.72 -4.16
C ILE A 100 -15.02 21.10 -4.24
N ILE A 101 -15.28 21.61 -5.45
CA ILE A 101 -15.92 22.93 -5.65
C ILE A 101 -17.33 22.94 -5.05
N VAL A 102 -18.13 21.90 -5.30
CA VAL A 102 -19.48 21.78 -4.73
C VAL A 102 -19.43 21.70 -3.20
N PHE A 103 -18.51 20.91 -2.66
CA PHE A 103 -18.32 20.80 -1.21
C PHE A 103 -17.95 22.15 -0.59
N LEU A 104 -16.99 22.87 -1.17
CA LEU A 104 -16.59 24.20 -0.72
C LEU A 104 -17.74 25.22 -0.85
N ALA A 105 -18.54 25.14 -1.92
CA ALA A 105 -19.71 26.01 -2.09
C ALA A 105 -20.78 25.76 -1.02
N ILE A 106 -21.04 24.49 -0.67
CA ILE A 106 -21.97 24.13 0.40
C ILE A 106 -21.47 24.66 1.75
N ILE A 107 -20.19 24.42 2.06
CA ILE A 107 -19.58 24.93 3.30
C ILE A 107 -19.67 26.46 3.34
N SER A 108 -19.28 27.14 2.26
CA SER A 108 -19.37 28.61 2.18
C SER A 108 -20.81 29.13 2.36
N SER A 109 -21.79 28.43 1.78
CA SER A 109 -23.20 28.75 1.92
C SER A 109 -23.68 28.61 3.38
N LEU A 110 -23.28 27.53 4.07
CA LEU A 110 -23.59 27.32 5.48
C LEU A 110 -22.99 28.43 6.36
N PHE A 111 -21.74 28.82 6.11
CA PHE A 111 -21.09 29.93 6.80
C PHE A 111 -21.84 31.27 6.58
N TYR A 112 -22.25 31.50 5.32
CA TYR A 112 -23.00 32.73 5.00
C TYR A 112 -24.35 32.78 5.72
N VAL A 113 -25.10 31.67 5.75
CA VAL A 113 -26.39 31.57 6.44
C VAL A 113 -26.22 31.74 7.94
N ASP A 114 -25.22 31.09 8.56
CA ASP A 114 -24.92 31.22 9.98
C ASP A 114 -24.55 32.66 10.35
N TYR A 115 -23.72 33.32 9.55
CA TYR A 115 -23.36 34.72 9.74
C TYR A 115 -24.56 35.62 9.59
N ARG A 116 -25.44 35.36 8.60
CA ARG A 116 -26.59 36.26 8.27
C ARG A 116 -27.76 36.15 9.24
N PHE A 117 -28.02 34.93 9.76
CA PHE A 117 -29.20 34.64 10.57
C PHE A 117 -28.89 34.40 12.04
N TRP A 118 -27.75 33.86 12.39
CA TRP A 118 -27.37 33.51 13.76
C TRP A 118 -26.11 34.21 14.29
N HIS A 119 -25.61 35.23 13.59
CA HIS A 119 -24.42 35.98 14.00
C HIS A 119 -23.20 35.12 14.35
N GLY A 120 -23.00 33.98 13.66
CA GLY A 120 -21.90 33.10 13.91
C GLY A 120 -22.04 32.15 15.10
N SER A 121 -23.25 32.02 15.65
CA SER A 121 -23.51 31.21 16.86
C SER A 121 -23.32 29.73 16.66
N LEU A 122 -23.64 29.16 15.48
CA LEU A 122 -23.43 27.75 15.16
C LEU A 122 -21.95 27.41 15.06
N LEU A 123 -21.16 28.27 14.43
CA LEU A 123 -19.73 28.10 14.31
C LEU A 123 -19.03 28.13 15.66
N THR A 124 -19.38 29.06 16.52
CA THR A 124 -18.83 29.10 17.88
C THR A 124 -19.19 27.84 18.67
N THR A 125 -20.40 27.32 18.50
CA THR A 125 -20.86 26.09 19.17
C THR A 125 -20.12 24.86 18.64
N ILE A 126 -19.97 24.72 17.31
CA ILE A 126 -19.22 23.62 16.68
C ILE A 126 -17.75 23.68 17.11
N PHE A 127 -17.15 24.89 17.10
CA PHE A 127 -15.77 25.07 17.56
C PHE A 127 -15.59 24.70 19.03
N TYR A 128 -16.59 25.00 19.87
CA TYR A 128 -16.60 24.63 21.28
C TYR A 128 -16.72 23.11 21.50
N ILE A 129 -17.52 22.44 20.65
CA ILE A 129 -17.70 20.98 20.71
C ILE A 129 -16.47 20.24 20.13
N LEU A 130 -15.96 20.65 18.97
CA LEU A 130 -14.79 20.01 18.33
C LEU A 130 -13.46 20.44 18.96
N GLY A 131 -13.36 21.68 19.39
CA GLY A 131 -12.17 22.23 20.04
C GLY A 131 -11.97 21.74 21.47
N GLY A 132 -12.86 20.85 21.96
CA GLY A 132 -12.79 20.20 23.26
C GLY A 132 -12.42 21.17 24.36
N GLY A 133 -13.37 21.58 25.15
CA GLY A 133 -13.13 22.35 26.34
C GLY A 133 -12.08 21.70 27.25
N ARG A 134 -10.82 21.92 26.93
CA ARG A 134 -9.71 21.70 27.87
C ARG A 134 -9.50 22.97 28.63
N ASN A 135 -10.42 23.25 29.54
CA ASN A 135 -10.12 24.18 30.59
C ASN A 135 -10.42 23.54 31.94
N GLY A 136 -9.36 23.37 32.71
CA GLY A 136 -9.39 23.41 34.16
C GLY A 136 -9.75 22.13 34.89
N GLY A 137 -8.73 21.33 35.19
CA GLY A 137 -8.79 20.28 36.21
C GLY A 137 -7.39 19.97 36.69
N ARG A 138 -6.97 20.70 37.69
CA ARG A 138 -5.75 20.48 38.47
C ARG A 138 -5.89 19.17 39.25
N GLY A 139 -4.99 18.20 39.06
CA GLY A 139 -4.97 17.00 39.90
C GLY A 139 -3.97 15.97 39.35
N GLY A 140 -2.89 15.77 40.09
CA GLY A 140 -1.77 14.95 39.84
C GLY A 140 -2.05 13.46 39.79
N GLY A 141 -1.06 12.72 39.30
CA GLY A 141 -0.96 11.27 39.37
C GLY A 141 -0.21 10.74 38.17
N GLY A 142 1.12 10.56 38.33
CA GLY A 142 1.93 9.82 37.37
C GLY A 142 1.63 8.34 37.46
N TYR A 143 1.92 7.63 36.37
CA TYR A 143 2.33 6.22 36.22
C TYR A 143 2.41 6.04 34.68
N GLY A 144 3.58 5.82 34.14
CA GLY A 144 4.21 4.55 34.11
C GLY A 144 4.29 4.17 32.63
N GLY A 145 5.45 4.42 31.98
CA GLY A 145 5.72 4.10 30.60
C GLY A 145 5.64 2.60 30.32
N GLY A 146 4.92 2.23 29.32
CA GLY A 146 5.00 0.94 28.66
C GLY A 146 5.68 1.12 27.31
N GLY A 147 7.00 0.94 27.24
CA GLY A 147 7.73 0.87 26.00
C GLY A 147 7.41 -0.43 25.29
N PHE A 148 6.79 -0.35 24.13
CA PHE A 148 6.72 -1.49 23.22
C PHE A 148 8.05 -1.55 22.47
N GLY A 149 8.90 -2.48 22.88
CA GLY A 149 10.13 -2.83 22.22
C GLY A 149 9.84 -3.44 20.86
N GLY A 150 10.22 -2.75 19.80
CA GLY A 150 10.23 -3.29 18.46
C GLY A 150 11.31 -4.37 18.36
N GLY A 151 10.90 -5.63 18.19
CA GLY A 151 11.79 -6.73 17.89
C GLY A 151 12.33 -6.57 16.48
N GLY A 152 13.58 -6.10 16.34
CA GLY A 152 14.31 -6.14 15.10
C GLY A 152 14.68 -7.59 14.79
N PHE A 153 14.07 -8.16 13.74
CA PHE A 153 14.55 -9.41 13.17
C PHE A 153 15.77 -9.10 12.32
N GLY A 154 16.94 -9.43 12.84
CA GLY A 154 18.19 -9.37 12.11
C GLY A 154 18.15 -10.29 10.91
N GLY A 155 18.13 -9.71 9.72
CA GLY A 155 18.28 -10.40 8.46
C GLY A 155 19.71 -10.92 8.33
N GLY A 156 19.89 -12.24 8.42
CA GLY A 156 21.13 -12.91 8.07
C GLY A 156 21.37 -12.80 6.56
N GLY A 157 22.40 -12.04 6.17
CA GLY A 157 22.83 -11.95 4.78
C GLY A 157 23.39 -13.29 4.30
N PHE A 158 22.69 -13.94 3.38
CA PHE A 158 23.25 -15.04 2.59
C PHE A 158 24.05 -14.44 1.44
N GLY A 159 25.34 -14.42 1.56
CA GLY A 159 26.26 -14.16 0.47
C GLY A 159 26.18 -15.28 -0.56
N GLY A 160 25.40 -15.09 -1.60
CA GLY A 160 25.30 -15.98 -2.72
C GLY A 160 25.95 -15.39 -3.96
N GLY A 161 26.83 -16.17 -4.57
CA GLY A 161 27.69 -15.78 -5.66
C GLY A 161 26.97 -15.43 -6.96
N GLY A 162 27.45 -14.40 -7.63
CA GLY A 162 27.70 -14.31 -9.04
C GLY A 162 26.60 -14.24 -10.09
N TYR A 163 25.34 -14.15 -9.73
CA TYR A 163 24.26 -13.81 -10.67
C TYR A 163 23.80 -12.41 -10.34
N GLY A 164 23.88 -11.48 -11.26
CA GLY A 164 23.63 -10.03 -11.13
C GLY A 164 22.53 -9.62 -10.15
N GLY A 165 22.75 -9.93 -8.85
CA GLY A 165 21.81 -9.71 -7.79
C GLY A 165 21.93 -8.29 -7.27
N GLY A 166 20.85 -7.52 -7.35
CA GLY A 166 20.71 -6.27 -6.63
C GLY A 166 20.52 -6.49 -5.13
N SER A 167 20.60 -5.42 -4.35
CA SER A 167 20.22 -5.43 -2.93
C SER A 167 18.71 -5.33 -2.79
N SER A 168 18.15 -6.10 -1.87
CA SER A 168 16.76 -5.97 -1.41
C SER A 168 16.78 -5.63 0.08
N GLY A 169 15.88 -4.73 0.51
CA GLY A 169 15.68 -4.37 1.90
C GLY A 169 14.69 -5.24 2.65
N GLY A 170 14.24 -6.32 2.00
CA GLY A 170 13.18 -7.16 2.52
C GLY A 170 11.80 -6.69 2.09
N GLY A 171 11.71 -5.77 1.13
CA GLY A 171 10.46 -5.40 0.48
C GLY A 171 9.82 -6.58 -0.24
N GLY A 172 8.49 -6.60 -0.27
CA GLY A 172 7.73 -7.68 -0.88
C GLY A 172 6.72 -8.34 0.04
N SER A 173 6.26 -9.55 -0.32
CA SER A 173 5.25 -10.24 0.47
C SER A 173 5.48 -11.74 0.52
N SER A 174 5.13 -12.37 1.65
CA SER A 174 5.12 -13.82 1.81
C SER A 174 3.71 -14.34 2.04
N GLY A 175 3.42 -15.57 1.62
CA GLY A 175 2.13 -16.21 1.82
C GLY A 175 2.23 -17.72 1.86
N ARG A 176 1.16 -18.36 2.28
CA ARG A 176 0.94 -19.80 2.27
C ARG A 176 -0.43 -20.10 1.66
N TRP A 177 -0.62 -21.32 1.14
CA TRP A 177 -1.89 -21.79 0.58
C TRP A 177 -2.28 -23.18 1.03
#